data_24024181be9e137fb509c5fa2eadb7a0
#
_entry.id   24024181be9e137fb509c5fa2eadb7a0
#
_cell.length_a   1.000
_cell.length_b   1.000
_cell.length_c   1.000
_cell.angle_alpha   90.00
_cell.angle_beta   90.00
_cell.angle_gamma   90.00
#
_symmetry.space_group_name_H-M   'P 1'
#
loop_
_entity.id
_entity.type
_entity.pdbx_description
1 polymer ?
#
loop_
_entity_poly.entity_id
_entity_poly.type
_entity_poly.pdbx_seq_one_letter_code
_entity_poly.pdbx_strand_id
1 'polypeptide(L)'
;MVELSLLFADFIIWAFRKASGRILILVTEILLLFIFNLLLSVLVARVYEEINSSEDDIFWRVLFPFAQVTDVSSLMYLIISYSINYKKEKEARIEAERREQDIKTSCIIDRLDNLMLQSDHHFVFNSLSTLVSLIRQNPIQAEELAKRFTMMFRYLLSSNSKRFVPITAELEFIKDYMEVLRIRHPEIEVKIHDGKLTDREFYVLPAAIQMLVNNAVKHNAHCLERKLKITITAENDWVIVKNNILPLFSKYESTGIGLKNLSERYILLLHKNIRIDRTSETFTVYLPIAYMEDIIDEYIDN
;
A
#
# COMPACT_ATOMS: atom_id res chain seq x y z
N MET A 1 -41.65 48.58 -6.61
CA MET A 1 -40.55 48.58 -5.60
C MET A 1 -40.79 47.58 -4.48
N VAL A 2 -41.98 47.42 -3.92
CA VAL A 2 -42.28 46.47 -2.83
C VAL A 2 -42.13 45.02 -3.27
N GLU A 3 -42.54 44.64 -4.49
CA GLU A 3 -42.39 43.27 -5.00
C GLU A 3 -40.93 42.84 -5.25
N LEU A 4 -40.06 43.78 -5.66
CA LEU A 4 -38.64 43.51 -5.87
C LEU A 4 -37.91 43.24 -4.54
N SER A 5 -38.32 43.94 -3.47
CA SER A 5 -37.77 43.71 -2.13
C SER A 5 -38.20 42.39 -1.52
N LEU A 6 -39.43 41.93 -1.79
CA LEU A 6 -39.91 40.61 -1.36
C LEU A 6 -39.23 39.49 -2.10
N LEU A 7 -39.05 39.59 -3.42
CA LEU A 7 -38.29 38.60 -4.20
C LEU A 7 -36.82 38.50 -3.76
N PHE A 8 -36.22 39.64 -3.40
CA PHE A 8 -34.84 39.63 -2.88
C PHE A 8 -34.73 39.03 -1.48
N ALA A 9 -35.72 39.28 -0.62
CA ALA A 9 -35.79 38.64 0.71
C ALA A 9 -35.98 37.11 0.58
N ASP A 10 -36.87 36.67 -0.30
CA ASP A 10 -37.09 35.23 -0.55
C ASP A 10 -35.85 34.55 -1.14
N PHE A 11 -35.14 35.24 -2.04
CA PHE A 11 -33.85 34.73 -2.56
C PHE A 11 -32.79 34.59 -1.47
N ILE A 12 -32.68 35.58 -0.57
CA ILE A 12 -31.77 35.52 0.57
C ILE A 12 -32.13 34.36 1.49
N ILE A 13 -33.43 34.24 1.86
CA ILE A 13 -33.91 33.13 2.71
C ILE A 13 -33.65 31.76 2.06
N TRP A 14 -33.86 31.64 0.76
CA TRP A 14 -33.58 30.45 0.01
C TRP A 14 -32.07 30.11 -0.02
N ALA A 15 -31.21 31.10 -0.26
CA ALA A 15 -29.76 30.98 -0.24
C ALA A 15 -29.25 30.56 1.14
N PHE A 16 -29.79 31.14 2.21
CA PHE A 16 -29.48 30.78 3.60
C PHE A 16 -29.89 29.35 3.96
N ARG A 17 -31.01 28.85 3.44
CA ARG A 17 -31.51 27.50 3.68
C ARG A 17 -30.68 26.39 2.99
N LYS A 18 -30.08 26.70 1.85
CA LYS A 18 -29.41 25.73 0.97
C LYS A 18 -27.88 25.84 0.98
N ALA A 19 -27.34 26.87 1.58
CA ALA A 19 -25.90 27.14 1.55
C ALA A 19 -25.13 26.35 2.59
N SER A 20 -24.04 25.74 2.17
CA SER A 20 -23.01 25.28 3.11
C SER A 20 -22.48 26.51 3.88
N GLY A 21 -22.03 26.34 5.14
CA GLY A 21 -21.64 27.45 6.01
C GLY A 21 -20.69 28.50 5.39
N ARG A 22 -19.95 28.15 4.34
CA ARG A 22 -19.04 29.06 3.60
C ARG A 22 -19.75 30.04 2.71
N ILE A 23 -20.83 29.62 2.02
CA ILE A 23 -21.66 30.52 1.19
C ILE A 23 -22.38 31.51 2.10
N LEU A 24 -22.78 31.07 3.27
CA LEU A 24 -23.41 31.91 4.27
C LEU A 24 -22.49 33.07 4.71
N ILE A 25 -21.23 32.76 5.02
CA ILE A 25 -20.21 33.76 5.41
C ILE A 25 -19.99 34.74 4.26
N LEU A 26 -19.88 34.31 3.03
CA LEU A 26 -19.67 35.14 1.87
C LEU A 26 -20.86 36.08 1.62
N VAL A 27 -22.10 35.58 1.74
CA VAL A 27 -23.31 36.37 1.60
C VAL A 27 -23.43 37.43 2.72
N THR A 28 -23.07 37.07 3.95
CA THR A 28 -23.08 38.05 5.07
C THR A 28 -22.01 39.10 4.89
N GLU A 29 -20.81 38.79 4.40
CA GLU A 29 -19.77 39.78 4.08
C GLU A 29 -20.22 40.75 2.97
N ILE A 30 -20.82 40.24 1.90
CA ILE A 30 -21.38 41.09 0.81
C ILE A 30 -22.45 42.04 1.35
N LEU A 31 -23.36 41.51 2.18
CA LEU A 31 -24.46 42.29 2.73
C LEU A 31 -23.97 43.40 3.67
N LEU A 32 -22.98 43.08 4.51
CA LEU A 32 -22.36 44.06 5.40
C LEU A 32 -21.60 45.14 4.67
N LEU A 33 -20.86 44.79 3.61
CA LEU A 33 -20.18 45.77 2.74
C LEU A 33 -21.17 46.67 2.02
N PHE A 34 -22.28 46.11 1.53
CA PHE A 34 -23.33 46.89 0.87
C PHE A 34 -24.00 47.89 1.84
N ILE A 35 -24.36 47.42 3.04
CA ILE A 35 -24.94 48.30 4.09
C ILE A 35 -23.93 49.37 4.50
N PHE A 36 -22.66 49.03 4.69
CA PHE A 36 -21.62 49.98 5.04
C PHE A 36 -21.47 51.07 3.94
N ASN A 37 -21.41 50.67 2.67
CA ASN A 37 -21.32 51.61 1.55
C ASN A 37 -22.54 52.51 1.44
N LEU A 38 -23.74 51.97 1.69
CA LEU A 38 -24.97 52.76 1.70
C LEU A 38 -24.95 53.79 2.82
N LEU A 39 -24.58 53.43 4.04
CA LEU A 39 -24.47 54.33 5.18
C LEU A 39 -23.41 55.40 4.96
N LEU A 40 -22.29 55.04 4.38
CA LEU A 40 -21.20 55.96 4.08
C LEU A 40 -21.60 56.96 2.98
N SER A 41 -22.34 56.54 1.94
CA SER A 41 -22.84 57.44 0.89
C SER A 41 -23.88 58.43 1.44
N VAL A 42 -24.77 57.99 2.34
CA VAL A 42 -25.74 58.87 3.04
C VAL A 42 -25.02 59.87 3.94
N LEU A 43 -23.99 59.44 4.69
CA LEU A 43 -23.20 60.32 5.54
C LEU A 43 -22.47 61.39 4.73
N VAL A 44 -21.82 61.00 3.61
CA VAL A 44 -21.15 61.96 2.70
C VAL A 44 -22.13 62.96 2.11
N ALA A 45 -23.33 62.47 1.73
CA ALA A 45 -24.38 63.36 1.23
C ALA A 45 -24.82 64.43 2.27
N ARG A 46 -25.02 63.99 3.53
CA ARG A 46 -25.41 64.89 4.62
C ARG A 46 -24.33 65.93 4.94
N VAL A 47 -23.07 65.52 5.00
CA VAL A 47 -21.96 66.46 5.21
C VAL A 47 -21.82 67.45 4.08
N TYR A 48 -22.10 67.03 2.85
CA TYR A 48 -22.03 67.90 1.69
C TYR A 48 -23.22 68.89 1.66
N GLU A 49 -24.45 68.50 2.02
CA GLU A 49 -25.61 69.36 2.22
C GLU A 49 -25.38 70.50 3.24
N GLU A 50 -24.65 70.14 4.34
CA GLU A 50 -24.35 71.12 5.39
C GLU A 50 -23.30 72.15 4.97
N ILE A 51 -22.46 71.84 3.99
CA ILE A 51 -21.38 72.71 3.49
C ILE A 51 -21.86 73.56 2.31
N ASN A 52 -22.78 73.08 1.45
CA ASN A 52 -23.21 73.71 0.22
C ASN A 52 -24.74 73.87 0.12
N SER A 53 -25.23 75.07 0.02
CA SER A 53 -26.66 75.41 0.01
C SER A 53 -27.36 75.37 -1.36
N SER A 54 -26.81 74.66 -2.39
CA SER A 54 -27.43 74.54 -3.71
C SER A 54 -27.86 73.12 -4.02
N GLU A 55 -29.20 72.91 -4.16
CA GLU A 55 -29.84 71.57 -4.15
C GLU A 55 -29.66 70.70 -5.41
N ASP A 56 -29.29 71.21 -6.58
CA ASP A 56 -29.59 70.46 -7.83
C ASP A 56 -28.49 69.56 -8.40
N ASP A 57 -27.26 69.55 -7.87
CA ASP A 57 -26.15 68.85 -8.52
C ASP A 57 -25.41 67.81 -7.62
N ILE A 58 -25.81 67.70 -6.37
CA ILE A 58 -25.06 66.86 -5.35
C ILE A 58 -25.12 65.40 -5.71
N PHE A 59 -26.25 64.84 -6.10
CA PHE A 59 -26.46 63.46 -6.39
C PHE A 59 -25.55 62.98 -7.53
N TRP A 60 -25.52 63.69 -8.64
CA TRP A 60 -24.78 63.25 -9.82
C TRP A 60 -23.28 63.52 -9.72
N ARG A 61 -22.87 64.56 -9.05
CA ARG A 61 -21.48 64.99 -8.98
C ARG A 61 -20.69 64.30 -7.85
N VAL A 62 -21.33 63.92 -6.76
CA VAL A 62 -20.66 63.40 -5.59
C VAL A 62 -21.09 61.96 -5.24
N LEU A 63 -22.39 61.72 -5.08
CA LEU A 63 -22.91 60.45 -4.66
C LEU A 63 -22.70 59.32 -5.69
N PHE A 64 -22.96 59.61 -6.95
CA PHE A 64 -22.87 58.60 -8.00
C PHE A 64 -21.43 58.13 -8.24
N PRO A 65 -20.41 58.98 -8.41
CA PRO A 65 -19.00 58.52 -8.50
C PRO A 65 -18.51 57.83 -7.24
N PHE A 66 -18.93 58.29 -6.06
CA PHE A 66 -18.55 57.68 -4.81
C PHE A 66 -19.14 56.26 -4.66
N ALA A 67 -20.40 56.06 -5.00
CA ALA A 67 -21.03 54.75 -5.03
C ALA A 67 -20.31 53.78 -6.00
N GLN A 68 -19.92 54.24 -7.18
CA GLN A 68 -19.18 53.44 -8.16
C GLN A 68 -17.82 53.00 -7.64
N VAL A 69 -17.07 53.88 -7.00
CA VAL A 69 -15.76 53.55 -6.42
C VAL A 69 -15.90 52.52 -5.29
N THR A 70 -16.92 52.62 -4.46
CA THR A 70 -17.16 51.68 -3.36
C THR A 70 -17.62 50.33 -3.89
N ASP A 71 -18.42 50.26 -4.94
CA ASP A 71 -18.83 49.01 -5.58
C ASP A 71 -17.65 48.27 -6.21
N VAL A 72 -16.76 48.98 -6.93
CA VAL A 72 -15.55 48.40 -7.53
C VAL A 72 -14.60 47.88 -6.46
N SER A 73 -14.40 48.62 -5.36
CA SER A 73 -13.54 48.19 -4.26
C SER A 73 -14.08 46.95 -3.55
N SER A 74 -15.40 46.88 -3.38
CA SER A 74 -16.07 45.71 -2.79
C SER A 74 -15.94 44.47 -3.68
N LEU A 75 -16.10 44.66 -5.00
CA LEU A 75 -15.92 43.57 -5.96
C LEU A 75 -14.46 43.06 -5.97
N MET A 76 -13.48 43.96 -5.96
CA MET A 76 -12.06 43.59 -5.85
C MET A 76 -11.77 42.82 -4.56
N TYR A 77 -12.29 43.26 -3.42
CA TYR A 77 -12.13 42.53 -2.15
C TYR A 77 -12.68 41.11 -2.24
N LEU A 78 -13.85 40.92 -2.80
CA LEU A 78 -14.45 39.59 -2.99
C LEU A 78 -13.62 38.71 -3.89
N ILE A 79 -13.11 39.23 -5.02
CA ILE A 79 -12.26 38.47 -5.94
C ILE A 79 -10.96 38.04 -5.24
N ILE A 80 -10.31 38.93 -4.49
CA ILE A 80 -9.08 38.65 -3.76
C ILE A 80 -9.34 37.62 -2.66
N SER A 81 -10.39 37.82 -1.86
CA SER A 81 -10.77 36.89 -0.78
C SER A 81 -11.09 35.50 -1.35
N TYR A 82 -11.86 35.42 -2.42
CA TYR A 82 -12.14 34.15 -3.11
C TYR A 82 -10.85 33.46 -3.62
N SER A 83 -9.97 34.23 -4.25
CA SER A 83 -8.71 33.71 -4.79
C SER A 83 -7.81 33.17 -3.71
N ILE A 84 -7.70 33.83 -2.57
CA ILE A 84 -6.91 33.38 -1.40
C ILE A 84 -7.50 32.10 -0.84
N ASN A 85 -8.82 32.04 -0.64
CA ASN A 85 -9.49 30.87 -0.09
C ASN A 85 -9.39 29.66 -1.04
N TYR A 86 -9.56 29.88 -2.36
CA TYR A 86 -9.37 28.84 -3.36
C TYR A 86 -7.94 28.27 -3.36
N LYS A 87 -6.93 29.17 -3.26
CA LYS A 87 -5.52 28.75 -3.19
C LYS A 87 -5.25 27.91 -1.95
N LYS A 88 -5.73 28.32 -0.78
CA LYS A 88 -5.59 27.55 0.47
C LYS A 88 -6.27 26.18 0.40
N GLU A 89 -7.45 26.12 -0.20
CA GLU A 89 -8.16 24.83 -0.35
C GLU A 89 -7.41 23.89 -1.30
N LYS A 90 -6.86 24.43 -2.39
CA LYS A 90 -6.05 23.64 -3.34
C LYS A 90 -4.76 23.13 -2.70
N GLU A 91 -4.07 23.96 -1.94
CA GLU A 91 -2.86 23.56 -1.21
C GLU A 91 -3.16 22.48 -0.17
N ALA A 92 -4.26 22.62 0.58
CA ALA A 92 -4.69 21.61 1.55
C ALA A 92 -5.04 20.26 0.90
N ARG A 93 -5.66 20.27 -0.29
CA ARG A 93 -5.94 19.04 -1.06
C ARG A 93 -4.64 18.35 -1.50
N ILE A 94 -3.72 19.11 -2.07
CA ILE A 94 -2.42 18.57 -2.52
C ILE A 94 -1.65 17.99 -1.34
N GLU A 95 -1.67 18.64 -0.20
CA GLU A 95 -1.00 18.13 1.01
C GLU A 95 -1.69 16.87 1.55
N ALA A 96 -3.01 16.78 1.51
CA ALA A 96 -3.75 15.58 1.89
C ALA A 96 -3.44 14.39 0.97
N GLU A 97 -3.39 14.62 -0.35
CA GLU A 97 -3.01 13.60 -1.34
C GLU A 97 -1.57 13.11 -1.13
N ARG A 98 -0.63 14.02 -0.84
CA ARG A 98 0.77 13.64 -0.50
C ARG A 98 0.83 12.79 0.76
N ARG A 99 0.14 13.18 1.83
CA ARG A 99 0.09 12.40 3.07
C ARG A 99 -0.50 11.01 2.84
N GLU A 100 -1.53 10.90 2.03
CA GLU A 100 -2.12 9.60 1.68
C GLU A 100 -1.12 8.72 0.90
N GLN A 101 -0.35 9.30 -0.03
CA GLN A 101 0.71 8.59 -0.75
C GLN A 101 1.86 8.16 0.18
N ASP A 102 2.28 9.03 1.11
CA ASP A 102 3.32 8.71 2.08
C ASP A 102 2.90 7.57 3.02
N ILE A 103 1.65 7.58 3.48
CA ILE A 103 1.09 6.49 4.31
C ILE A 103 1.04 5.18 3.51
N LYS A 104 0.61 5.21 2.24
CA LYS A 104 0.60 4.02 1.38
C LYS A 104 2.02 3.47 1.18
N THR A 105 2.97 4.35 0.94
CA THR A 105 4.39 3.98 0.74
C THR A 105 4.98 3.40 2.02
N SER A 106 4.75 4.02 3.17
CA SER A 106 5.18 3.50 4.47
C SER A 106 4.56 2.13 4.76
N CYS A 107 3.27 1.96 4.53
CA CYS A 107 2.60 0.68 4.69
C CYS A 107 3.16 -0.42 3.78
N ILE A 108 3.58 -0.08 2.55
CA ILE A 108 4.25 -1.03 1.65
C ILE A 108 5.64 -1.38 2.18
N ILE A 109 6.40 -0.41 2.67
CA ILE A 109 7.73 -0.64 3.26
C ILE A 109 7.62 -1.51 4.51
N ASP A 110 6.71 -1.21 5.42
CA ASP A 110 6.47 -2.01 6.63
C ASP A 110 6.03 -3.46 6.28
N ARG A 111 5.22 -3.61 5.24
CA ARG A 111 4.86 -4.94 4.71
C ARG A 111 6.05 -5.67 4.10
N LEU A 112 6.90 -4.98 3.35
CA LEU A 112 8.14 -5.55 2.80
C LEU A 112 9.10 -5.94 3.93
N ASP A 113 9.26 -5.11 4.95
CA ASP A 113 10.10 -5.41 6.11
C ASP A 113 9.58 -6.64 6.89
N ASN A 114 8.26 -6.75 7.10
CA ASN A 114 7.66 -7.93 7.71
C ASN A 114 7.83 -9.21 6.85
N LEU A 115 7.75 -9.08 5.52
CA LEU A 115 8.02 -10.18 4.60
C LEU A 115 9.50 -10.56 4.59
N MET A 116 10.38 -9.56 4.66
CA MET A 116 11.82 -9.76 4.77
C MET A 116 12.22 -10.39 6.10
N LEU A 117 11.52 -10.11 7.21
CA LEU A 117 11.71 -10.80 8.49
C LEU A 117 11.35 -12.30 8.42
N GLN A 118 10.46 -12.70 7.51
CA GLN A 118 10.13 -14.10 7.23
C GLN A 118 11.06 -14.74 6.19
N SER A 119 11.59 -13.95 5.26
CA SER A 119 12.58 -14.36 4.25
C SER A 119 13.98 -13.91 4.70
N ASP A 120 14.98 -14.75 4.48
CA ASP A 120 16.38 -14.43 4.82
C ASP A 120 16.81 -13.12 4.14
N HIS A 121 17.00 -12.04 4.92
CA HIS A 121 17.46 -10.74 4.42
C HIS A 121 18.70 -10.87 3.53
N HIS A 122 19.60 -11.82 3.88
CA HIS A 122 20.79 -12.10 3.10
C HIS A 122 20.49 -12.62 1.70
N PHE A 123 19.38 -13.38 1.53
CA PHE A 123 18.99 -13.85 0.21
C PHE A 123 18.63 -12.67 -0.71
N VAL A 124 17.84 -11.72 -0.23
CA VAL A 124 17.41 -10.53 -1.00
C VAL A 124 18.60 -9.66 -1.36
N PHE A 125 19.39 -9.24 -0.36
CA PHE A 125 20.56 -8.39 -0.61
C PHE A 125 21.58 -9.04 -1.52
N ASN A 126 21.84 -10.31 -1.32
CA ASN A 126 22.78 -11.05 -2.14
C ASN A 126 22.27 -11.24 -3.58
N SER A 127 20.98 -11.46 -3.78
CA SER A 127 20.39 -11.57 -5.12
C SER A 127 20.40 -10.23 -5.86
N LEU A 128 20.13 -9.11 -5.17
CA LEU A 128 20.28 -7.78 -5.73
C LEU A 128 21.74 -7.45 -6.09
N SER A 129 22.69 -7.82 -5.23
CA SER A 129 24.12 -7.66 -5.53
C SER A 129 24.56 -8.47 -6.76
N THR A 130 24.04 -9.69 -6.90
CA THR A 130 24.24 -10.53 -8.09
C THR A 130 23.65 -9.88 -9.34
N LEU A 131 22.42 -9.35 -9.23
CA LEU A 131 21.76 -8.63 -10.33
C LEU A 131 22.61 -7.44 -10.81
N VAL A 132 23.09 -6.60 -9.89
CA VAL A 132 23.96 -5.46 -10.20
C VAL A 132 25.24 -5.90 -10.91
N SER A 133 25.86 -7.00 -10.49
CA SER A 133 27.02 -7.59 -11.14
C SER A 133 26.72 -8.06 -12.58
N LEU A 134 25.57 -8.75 -12.76
CA LEU A 134 25.16 -9.28 -14.04
C LEU A 134 24.79 -8.21 -15.07
N ILE A 135 24.28 -7.04 -14.65
CA ILE A 135 23.92 -5.95 -15.57
C ILE A 135 25.08 -5.60 -16.52
N ARG A 136 26.32 -5.63 -16.01
CA ARG A 136 27.52 -5.33 -16.82
C ARG A 136 28.10 -6.54 -17.54
N GLN A 137 28.00 -7.73 -16.93
CA GLN A 137 28.65 -8.94 -17.44
C GLN A 137 27.77 -9.70 -18.42
N ASN A 138 26.48 -9.83 -18.15
CA ASN A 138 25.51 -10.53 -18.96
C ASN A 138 24.12 -9.90 -18.83
N PRO A 139 23.80 -8.84 -19.61
CA PRO A 139 22.53 -8.13 -19.52
C PRO A 139 21.29 -9.00 -19.71
N ILE A 140 21.39 -10.05 -20.56
CA ILE A 140 20.28 -10.98 -20.83
C ILE A 140 19.96 -11.78 -19.56
N GLN A 141 20.99 -12.30 -18.92
CA GLN A 141 20.81 -13.04 -17.65
C GLN A 141 20.36 -12.12 -16.51
N ALA A 142 20.80 -10.86 -16.50
CA ALA A 142 20.33 -9.86 -15.54
C ALA A 142 18.83 -9.58 -15.70
N GLU A 143 18.35 -9.44 -16.95
CA GLU A 143 16.94 -9.24 -17.24
C GLU A 143 16.08 -10.45 -16.80
N GLU A 144 16.54 -11.67 -17.08
CA GLU A 144 15.84 -12.89 -16.65
C GLU A 144 15.78 -12.98 -15.11
N LEU A 145 16.91 -12.71 -14.42
CA LEU A 145 16.95 -12.67 -12.96
C LEU A 145 15.97 -11.63 -12.38
N ALA A 146 15.92 -10.44 -12.97
CA ALA A 146 15.00 -9.38 -12.53
C ALA A 146 13.52 -9.78 -12.73
N LYS A 147 13.17 -10.45 -13.85
CA LYS A 147 11.82 -10.96 -14.10
C LYS A 147 11.42 -12.00 -13.04
N ARG A 148 12.27 -12.98 -12.78
CA ARG A 148 12.01 -14.02 -11.75
C ARG A 148 11.89 -13.42 -10.36
N PHE A 149 12.74 -12.48 -10.02
CA PHE A 149 12.68 -11.75 -8.76
C PHE A 149 11.33 -11.03 -8.61
N THR A 150 10.86 -10.39 -9.68
CA THR A 150 9.54 -9.73 -9.71
C THR A 150 8.39 -10.71 -9.49
N MET A 151 8.44 -11.90 -10.11
CA MET A 151 7.42 -12.94 -9.92
C MET A 151 7.42 -13.48 -8.50
N MET A 152 8.59 -13.72 -7.91
CA MET A 152 8.73 -14.12 -6.51
C MET A 152 8.14 -13.10 -5.55
N PHE A 153 8.45 -11.81 -5.71
CA PHE A 153 7.89 -10.75 -4.85
C PHE A 153 6.38 -10.63 -5.02
N ARG A 154 5.87 -10.73 -6.26
CA ARG A 154 4.42 -10.73 -6.51
C ARG A 154 3.73 -11.86 -5.76
N TYR A 155 4.30 -13.07 -5.80
CA TYR A 155 3.77 -14.19 -5.04
C TYR A 155 3.78 -13.91 -3.54
N LEU A 156 4.90 -13.50 -2.96
CA LEU A 156 5.02 -13.20 -1.53
C LEU A 156 4.01 -12.12 -1.08
N LEU A 157 3.86 -11.05 -1.87
CA LEU A 157 2.90 -9.98 -1.58
C LEU A 157 1.44 -10.46 -1.65
N SER A 158 1.11 -11.28 -2.66
CA SER A 158 -0.26 -11.79 -2.85
C SER A 158 -0.64 -12.90 -1.87
N SER A 159 0.33 -13.64 -1.36
CA SER A 159 0.12 -14.77 -0.44
C SER A 159 0.18 -14.38 1.04
N ASN A 160 0.73 -13.20 1.36
CA ASN A 160 0.92 -12.75 2.76
C ASN A 160 -0.39 -12.60 3.55
N SER A 161 -1.50 -12.28 2.86
CA SER A 161 -2.83 -12.17 3.48
C SER A 161 -3.63 -13.47 3.45
N LYS A 162 -3.10 -14.52 2.82
CA LYS A 162 -3.77 -15.81 2.68
C LYS A 162 -3.33 -16.78 3.76
N ARG A 163 -4.27 -17.52 4.31
CA ARG A 163 -3.97 -18.61 5.24
C ARG A 163 -3.42 -19.82 4.50
N PHE A 164 -3.98 -20.11 3.33
CA PHE A 164 -3.61 -21.23 2.46
C PHE A 164 -3.44 -20.77 1.01
N VAL A 165 -2.59 -21.46 0.28
CA VAL A 165 -2.39 -21.29 -1.16
C VAL A 165 -2.43 -22.65 -1.86
N PRO A 166 -2.89 -22.71 -3.13
CA PRO A 166 -2.80 -23.93 -3.91
C PRO A 166 -1.33 -24.39 -4.00
N ILE A 167 -1.10 -25.70 -3.88
CA ILE A 167 0.25 -26.24 -3.96
C ILE A 167 0.93 -25.93 -5.28
N THR A 168 0.16 -25.85 -6.37
CA THR A 168 0.66 -25.47 -7.70
C THR A 168 1.30 -24.09 -7.69
N ALA A 169 0.68 -23.12 -7.00
CA ALA A 169 1.23 -21.77 -6.87
C ALA A 169 2.52 -21.76 -6.03
N GLU A 170 2.58 -22.55 -4.96
CA GLU A 170 3.79 -22.70 -4.14
C GLU A 170 4.93 -23.37 -4.95
N LEU A 171 4.62 -24.39 -5.76
CA LEU A 171 5.62 -25.06 -6.60
C LEU A 171 6.13 -24.16 -7.74
N GLU A 172 5.29 -23.32 -8.35
CA GLU A 172 5.73 -22.32 -9.32
C GLU A 172 6.68 -21.32 -8.66
N PHE A 173 6.31 -20.82 -7.49
CA PHE A 173 7.17 -19.93 -6.72
C PHE A 173 8.52 -20.60 -6.38
N ILE A 174 8.52 -21.87 -5.98
CA ILE A 174 9.77 -22.63 -5.71
C ILE A 174 10.62 -22.77 -6.97
N LYS A 175 10.02 -23.01 -8.14
CA LYS A 175 10.77 -23.06 -9.41
C LYS A 175 11.51 -21.74 -9.67
N ASP A 176 10.81 -20.60 -9.55
CA ASP A 176 11.44 -19.29 -9.72
C ASP A 176 12.51 -19.01 -8.66
N TYR A 177 12.23 -19.34 -7.40
CA TYR A 177 13.18 -19.23 -6.30
C TYR A 177 14.46 -20.02 -6.57
N MET A 178 14.33 -21.26 -7.07
CA MET A 178 15.46 -22.11 -7.39
C MET A 178 16.30 -21.59 -8.56
N GLU A 179 15.70 -20.99 -9.58
CA GLU A 179 16.45 -20.38 -10.67
C GLU A 179 17.30 -19.19 -10.17
N VAL A 180 16.74 -18.37 -9.28
CA VAL A 180 17.48 -17.28 -8.62
C VAL A 180 18.62 -17.84 -7.75
N LEU A 181 18.36 -18.90 -7.01
CA LEU A 181 19.33 -19.53 -6.12
C LEU A 181 20.48 -20.20 -6.90
N ARG A 182 20.21 -20.85 -8.03
CA ARG A 182 21.21 -21.54 -8.89
C ARG A 182 22.27 -20.62 -9.47
N ILE A 183 21.94 -19.35 -9.70
CA ILE A 183 22.91 -18.37 -10.20
C ILE A 183 24.05 -18.20 -9.20
N ARG A 184 23.76 -18.32 -7.90
CA ARG A 184 24.74 -18.17 -6.80
C ARG A 184 25.27 -19.49 -6.30
N HIS A 185 24.46 -20.53 -6.37
CA HIS A 185 24.71 -21.84 -5.79
C HIS A 185 24.42 -22.94 -6.83
N PRO A 186 25.27 -23.05 -7.86
CA PRO A 186 25.09 -24.06 -8.92
C PRO A 186 25.22 -25.50 -8.41
N GLU A 187 25.78 -25.67 -7.20
CA GLU A 187 25.92 -26.94 -6.51
C GLU A 187 24.65 -27.45 -5.83
N ILE A 188 23.54 -26.67 -5.85
CA ILE A 188 22.26 -27.06 -5.28
C ILE A 188 21.38 -27.69 -6.36
N GLU A 189 21.00 -28.94 -6.15
CA GLU A 189 20.09 -29.68 -7.02
C GLU A 189 18.74 -29.85 -6.32
N VAL A 190 17.66 -29.29 -6.92
CA VAL A 190 16.28 -29.53 -6.44
C VAL A 190 15.53 -30.34 -7.48
N LYS A 191 14.88 -31.41 -7.03
CA LYS A 191 13.99 -32.26 -7.81
C LYS A 191 12.57 -32.16 -7.26
N ILE A 192 11.63 -31.79 -8.11
CA ILE A 192 10.21 -31.74 -7.78
C ILE A 192 9.55 -32.91 -8.53
N HIS A 193 8.92 -33.78 -7.79
CA HIS A 193 8.12 -34.89 -8.33
C HIS A 193 6.65 -34.52 -8.19
N ASP A 194 6.10 -33.88 -9.20
CA ASP A 194 4.76 -33.29 -9.21
C ASP A 194 3.65 -34.23 -9.70
N GLY A 195 3.97 -35.48 -10.10
CA GLY A 195 3.04 -36.42 -10.72
C GLY A 195 1.77 -36.81 -9.91
N LYS A 196 1.71 -36.49 -8.62
CA LYS A 196 0.50 -36.67 -7.79
C LYS A 196 0.01 -35.35 -7.19
N LEU A 197 0.76 -34.26 -7.38
CA LEU A 197 0.49 -32.95 -6.82
C LEU A 197 -0.50 -32.14 -7.67
N THR A 198 -0.75 -32.56 -8.93
CA THR A 198 -1.58 -31.83 -9.89
C THR A 198 -2.98 -32.38 -10.06
N ASP A 199 -3.25 -33.61 -9.56
CA ASP A 199 -4.51 -34.31 -9.78
C ASP A 199 -5.65 -33.90 -8.86
N ARG A 200 -5.39 -33.15 -7.78
CA ARG A 200 -6.36 -32.65 -6.82
C ARG A 200 -6.02 -31.23 -6.38
N GLU A 201 -7.02 -30.48 -5.95
CA GLU A 201 -6.82 -29.17 -5.33
C GLU A 201 -6.26 -29.36 -3.90
N PHE A 202 -4.95 -29.37 -3.80
CA PHE A 202 -4.22 -29.38 -2.53
C PHE A 202 -3.81 -27.97 -2.14
N TYR A 203 -3.85 -27.70 -0.86
CA TYR A 203 -3.45 -26.42 -0.29
C TYR A 203 -2.37 -26.60 0.77
N VAL A 204 -1.48 -25.62 0.87
CA VAL A 204 -0.41 -25.57 1.87
C VAL A 204 -0.32 -24.17 2.45
N LEU A 205 0.41 -24.03 3.57
CA LEU A 205 0.69 -22.68 4.10
C LEU A 205 1.65 -21.95 3.16
N PRO A 206 1.42 -20.63 2.89
CA PRO A 206 2.28 -19.83 2.04
C PRO A 206 3.74 -19.84 2.49
N ALA A 207 4.66 -19.94 1.54
CA ALA A 207 6.12 -19.97 1.72
C ALA A 207 6.65 -21.10 2.62
N ALA A 208 5.84 -22.14 2.91
CA ALA A 208 6.24 -23.25 3.76
C ALA A 208 7.36 -24.10 3.12
N ILE A 209 7.22 -24.40 1.83
CA ILE A 209 8.24 -25.19 1.10
C ILE A 209 9.52 -24.36 0.94
N GLN A 210 9.39 -23.07 0.60
CA GLN A 210 10.54 -22.16 0.48
C GLN A 210 11.34 -22.08 1.78
N MET A 211 10.67 -22.00 2.92
CA MET A 211 11.34 -21.97 4.21
C MET A 211 12.15 -23.26 4.47
N LEU A 212 11.64 -24.43 4.07
CA LEU A 212 12.36 -25.70 4.21
C LEU A 212 13.55 -25.80 3.25
N VAL A 213 13.40 -25.31 2.01
CA VAL A 213 14.51 -25.23 1.04
C VAL A 213 15.60 -24.30 1.59
N ASN A 214 15.23 -23.14 2.11
CA ASN A 214 16.17 -22.20 2.71
C ASN A 214 16.89 -22.78 3.93
N ASN A 215 16.18 -23.51 4.78
CA ASN A 215 16.77 -24.25 5.90
C ASN A 215 17.80 -25.28 5.43
N ALA A 216 17.49 -26.02 4.35
CA ALA A 216 18.43 -26.99 3.79
C ALA A 216 19.69 -26.29 3.29
N VAL A 217 19.56 -25.16 2.59
CA VAL A 217 20.71 -24.37 2.09
C VAL A 217 21.56 -23.83 3.25
N LYS A 218 20.93 -23.29 4.27
CA LYS A 218 21.60 -22.64 5.40
C LYS A 218 22.36 -23.61 6.30
N HIS A 219 21.85 -24.84 6.44
CA HIS A 219 22.37 -25.81 7.42
C HIS A 219 23.24 -26.89 6.82
N ASN A 220 23.66 -26.78 5.56
CA ASN A 220 24.51 -27.75 4.89
C ASN A 220 25.73 -27.05 4.25
N ALA A 221 26.90 -27.68 4.42
CA ALA A 221 28.15 -27.28 3.75
C ALA A 221 28.20 -27.87 2.34
N HIS A 222 27.62 -27.10 1.37
CA HIS A 222 27.61 -27.51 -0.03
C HIS A 222 28.73 -26.83 -0.83
N CYS A 223 29.26 -27.56 -1.80
CA CYS A 223 30.23 -27.07 -2.79
C CYS A 223 30.10 -27.93 -4.06
N LEU A 224 30.83 -27.59 -5.11
CA LEU A 224 30.71 -28.26 -6.42
C LEU A 224 30.97 -29.79 -6.32
N GLU A 225 31.87 -30.21 -5.44
CA GLU A 225 32.19 -31.63 -5.18
C GLU A 225 31.20 -32.32 -4.26
N ARG A 226 30.48 -31.52 -3.45
CA ARG A 226 29.52 -32.00 -2.44
C ARG A 226 28.18 -31.31 -2.61
N LYS A 227 27.40 -31.79 -3.57
CA LYS A 227 26.12 -31.18 -3.95
C LYS A 227 25.06 -31.38 -2.89
N LEU A 228 24.37 -30.29 -2.59
CA LEU A 228 23.14 -30.36 -1.80
C LEU A 228 21.99 -30.80 -2.71
N LYS A 229 21.37 -31.92 -2.35
CA LYS A 229 20.24 -32.50 -3.07
C LYS A 229 18.97 -32.32 -2.25
N ILE A 230 17.99 -31.65 -2.80
CA ILE A 230 16.68 -31.43 -2.19
C ILE A 230 15.64 -32.12 -3.07
N THR A 231 14.74 -32.87 -2.48
CA THR A 231 13.65 -33.54 -3.18
C THR A 231 12.32 -33.11 -2.55
N ILE A 232 11.38 -32.69 -3.40
CA ILE A 232 10.03 -32.30 -3.02
C ILE A 232 9.06 -33.28 -3.67
N THR A 233 8.27 -33.98 -2.83
CA THR A 233 7.28 -34.97 -3.29
C THR A 233 5.97 -34.78 -2.53
N ALA A 234 4.87 -35.34 -3.02
CA ALA A 234 3.66 -35.49 -2.24
C ALA A 234 3.22 -36.97 -2.19
N GLU A 235 2.98 -37.44 -0.98
CA GLU A 235 2.51 -38.79 -0.72
C GLU A 235 1.59 -38.79 0.51
N ASN A 236 0.45 -39.52 0.41
CA ASN A 236 -0.42 -39.82 1.55
C ASN A 236 -0.72 -38.59 2.45
N ASP A 237 -1.30 -37.54 1.89
CA ASP A 237 -1.69 -36.31 2.59
C ASP A 237 -0.53 -35.44 3.13
N TRP A 238 0.68 -35.69 2.65
CA TRP A 238 1.88 -34.96 3.03
C TRP A 238 2.62 -34.39 1.83
N VAL A 239 3.06 -33.15 1.95
CA VAL A 239 4.18 -32.63 1.14
C VAL A 239 5.46 -32.93 1.88
N ILE A 240 6.36 -33.66 1.22
CA ILE A 240 7.60 -34.15 1.81
C ILE A 240 8.76 -33.36 1.20
N VAL A 241 9.49 -32.66 2.02
CA VAL A 241 10.73 -31.98 1.65
C VAL A 241 11.90 -32.71 2.32
N LYS A 242 12.75 -33.30 1.48
CA LYS A 242 13.90 -34.11 1.93
C LYS A 242 15.20 -33.56 1.38
N ASN A 243 16.22 -33.45 2.21
CA ASN A 243 17.57 -33.13 1.76
C ASN A 243 18.61 -34.10 2.34
N ASN A 244 19.74 -34.23 1.66
CA ASN A 244 20.92 -34.89 2.23
C ASN A 244 21.58 -33.99 3.28
N ILE A 245 22.22 -34.56 4.27
CA ILE A 245 22.95 -33.84 5.31
C ILE A 245 24.43 -33.75 4.90
N LEU A 246 24.92 -32.51 4.83
CA LEU A 246 26.31 -32.17 4.58
C LEU A 246 26.83 -31.39 5.80
N PRO A 247 27.55 -32.05 6.74
CA PRO A 247 27.96 -31.40 7.98
C PRO A 247 28.76 -30.12 7.76
N LEU A 248 28.40 -29.05 8.50
CA LEU A 248 29.14 -27.80 8.56
C LEU A 248 30.38 -28.00 9.44
N PHE A 249 31.51 -27.38 9.06
CA PHE A 249 32.75 -27.38 9.84
C PHE A 249 32.66 -26.54 11.12
N SER A 250 31.73 -25.59 11.19
CA SER A 250 31.45 -24.79 12.37
C SER A 250 30.02 -25.06 12.86
N LYS A 251 29.85 -25.18 14.18
CA LYS A 251 28.51 -25.21 14.78
C LYS A 251 27.84 -23.85 14.56
N TYR A 252 27.03 -23.72 13.53
CA TYR A 252 26.03 -22.71 13.50
C TYR A 252 24.94 -23.11 14.51
N GLU A 253 24.80 -22.34 15.57
CA GLU A 253 23.66 -22.51 16.48
C GLU A 253 22.39 -22.16 15.72
N SER A 254 21.69 -23.20 15.25
CA SER A 254 20.37 -22.98 14.70
C SER A 254 19.44 -22.64 15.86
N THR A 255 18.80 -21.50 15.81
CA THR A 255 17.82 -21.10 16.83
C THR A 255 16.58 -22.00 16.84
N GLY A 256 16.39 -22.87 15.84
CA GLY A 256 15.21 -23.74 15.71
C GLY A 256 13.88 -23.00 15.52
N ILE A 257 13.90 -21.68 15.57
CA ILE A 257 12.71 -20.83 15.57
C ILE A 257 11.86 -21.03 14.31
N GLY A 258 12.48 -21.18 13.14
CA GLY A 258 11.75 -21.32 11.88
C GLY A 258 10.83 -22.54 11.83
N LEU A 259 11.36 -23.71 12.12
CA LEU A 259 10.56 -24.96 12.13
C LEU A 259 9.51 -24.95 13.25
N LYS A 260 9.84 -24.37 14.40
CA LYS A 260 8.89 -24.22 15.51
C LYS A 260 7.72 -23.33 15.08
N ASN A 261 7.98 -22.17 14.50
CA ASN A 261 6.95 -21.25 14.01
C ASN A 261 6.08 -21.90 12.93
N LEU A 262 6.70 -22.67 12.02
CA LEU A 262 5.97 -23.41 10.99
C LEU A 262 5.03 -24.46 11.62
N SER A 263 5.53 -25.23 12.59
CA SER A 263 4.75 -26.20 13.34
C SER A 263 3.56 -25.54 14.06
N GLU A 264 3.80 -24.44 14.77
CA GLU A 264 2.74 -23.69 15.47
C GLU A 264 1.67 -23.18 14.51
N ARG A 265 2.05 -22.68 13.31
CA ARG A 265 1.09 -22.27 12.28
C ARG A 265 0.25 -23.43 11.76
N TYR A 266 0.84 -24.61 11.52
CA TYR A 266 0.11 -25.80 11.09
C TYR A 266 -0.86 -26.31 12.17
N ILE A 267 -0.45 -26.29 13.44
CA ILE A 267 -1.33 -26.65 14.56
C ILE A 267 -2.49 -25.65 14.67
N LEU A 268 -2.22 -24.34 14.56
CA LEU A 268 -3.23 -23.30 14.70
C LEU A 268 -4.28 -23.34 13.57
N LEU A 269 -3.84 -23.58 12.33
CA LEU A 269 -4.69 -23.44 11.15
C LEU A 269 -5.29 -24.77 10.65
N LEU A 270 -4.67 -25.90 10.96
CA LEU A 270 -5.11 -27.22 10.46
C LEU A 270 -5.32 -28.24 11.57
N HIS A 271 -5.02 -27.89 12.83
CA HIS A 271 -5.00 -28.83 13.95
C HIS A 271 -4.12 -30.07 13.69
N LYS A 272 -3.18 -29.94 12.73
CA LYS A 272 -2.24 -30.99 12.32
C LYS A 272 -0.82 -30.50 12.59
N ASN A 273 0.09 -31.40 13.00
CA ASN A 273 1.49 -31.02 13.23
C ASN A 273 2.37 -31.47 12.06
N ILE A 274 3.45 -30.73 11.80
CA ILE A 274 4.50 -31.18 10.91
C ILE A 274 5.23 -32.36 11.54
N ARG A 275 5.73 -33.26 10.69
CA ARG A 275 6.59 -34.37 11.15
C ARG A 275 8.02 -34.15 10.65
N ILE A 276 9.00 -34.41 11.48
CA ILE A 276 10.42 -34.25 11.18
C ILE A 276 11.14 -35.56 11.45
N ASP A 277 11.77 -36.09 10.40
CA ASP A 277 12.61 -37.29 10.48
C ASP A 277 14.05 -36.88 10.15
N ARG A 278 14.99 -37.25 11.03
CA ARG A 278 16.40 -36.99 10.84
C ARG A 278 17.19 -38.30 11.00
N THR A 279 17.96 -38.63 9.96
CA THR A 279 18.93 -39.74 10.00
C THR A 279 20.36 -39.17 9.98
N SER A 280 21.36 -40.04 9.92
CA SER A 280 22.75 -39.61 9.70
C SER A 280 23.00 -38.99 8.33
N GLU A 281 22.17 -39.33 7.33
CA GLU A 281 22.37 -38.94 5.93
C GLU A 281 21.35 -37.98 5.40
N THR A 282 20.12 -37.94 5.97
CA THR A 282 19.00 -37.16 5.43
C THR A 282 18.24 -36.44 6.51
N PHE A 283 17.72 -35.29 6.14
CA PHE A 283 16.73 -34.51 6.90
C PHE A 283 15.44 -34.42 6.08
N THR A 284 14.33 -34.80 6.68
CA THR A 284 13.03 -34.87 5.99
C THR A 284 11.97 -34.20 6.84
N VAL A 285 11.21 -33.29 6.22
CA VAL A 285 10.05 -32.64 6.83
C VAL A 285 8.81 -33.00 6.04
N TYR A 286 7.78 -33.38 6.76
CA TYR A 286 6.45 -33.70 6.23
C TYR A 286 5.51 -32.56 6.61
N LEU A 287 4.93 -31.91 5.61
CA LEU A 287 3.94 -30.85 5.76
C LEU A 287 2.55 -31.43 5.51
N PRO A 288 1.60 -31.30 6.43
CA PRO A 288 0.23 -31.74 6.19
C PRO A 288 -0.40 -30.99 5.01
N ILE A 289 -1.10 -31.69 4.14
CA ILE A 289 -1.89 -31.09 3.09
C ILE A 289 -3.25 -30.66 3.67
N ALA A 290 -3.73 -29.49 3.27
CA ALA A 290 -5.08 -29.03 3.48
C ALA A 290 -5.92 -29.32 2.23
N TYR A 291 -7.16 -29.76 2.42
CA TYR A 291 -8.15 -29.93 1.39
C TYR A 291 -9.14 -28.76 1.44
N MET A 292 -9.96 -28.60 0.39
CA MET A 292 -10.93 -27.52 0.34
C MET A 292 -11.93 -27.60 1.52
N GLU A 293 -12.26 -28.82 1.98
CA GLU A 293 -13.12 -29.06 3.13
C GLU A 293 -12.51 -28.49 4.42
N ASP A 294 -11.22 -28.75 4.68
CA ASP A 294 -10.48 -28.20 5.84
C ASP A 294 -10.49 -26.65 5.84
N ILE A 295 -10.53 -26.03 4.65
CA ILE A 295 -10.51 -24.57 4.50
C ILE A 295 -11.89 -23.95 4.75
N ILE A 296 -12.96 -24.60 4.28
CA ILE A 296 -14.34 -24.11 4.41
C ILE A 296 -14.80 -24.16 5.88
N ASP A 297 -14.49 -25.23 6.59
CA ASP A 297 -14.87 -25.40 8.00
C ASP A 297 -14.28 -24.27 8.88
N GLU A 298 -13.07 -23.80 8.58
CA GLU A 298 -12.45 -22.69 9.31
C GLU A 298 -13.09 -21.32 9.02
N TYR A 299 -13.75 -21.15 7.85
CA TYR A 299 -14.48 -19.91 7.51
C TYR A 299 -15.88 -19.85 8.13
N ILE A 300 -16.42 -20.98 8.59
CA ILE A 300 -17.77 -21.08 9.19
C ILE A 300 -17.70 -20.89 10.72
N ASP A 301 -16.57 -21.25 11.35
CA ASP A 301 -16.38 -21.18 12.82
C ASP A 301 -15.80 -19.81 13.31
N ASN A 302 -15.61 -18.82 12.44
CA ASN A 302 -15.20 -17.45 12.76
C ASN A 302 -16.23 -16.42 12.27
#